data_df2bbd5bb35b31addaa46a63d1bd429c
#
_entry.id   df2bbd5bb35b31addaa46a63d1bd429c
#
_cell.length_a   1.000
_cell.length_b   1.000
_cell.length_c   1.000
_cell.angle_alpha   90.00
_cell.angle_beta   90.00
_cell.angle_gamma   90.00
#
_symmetry.space_group_name_H-M   'P 1'
#
loop_
_entity.id
_entity.type
_entity.pdbx_description
1 polymer ?
#
loop_
_entity_poly.entity_id
_entity_poly.type
_entity_poly.pdbx_seq_one_letter_code
_entity_poly.pdbx_strand_id
1 'polypeptide(L)'
;MNHSHAAINHGPNRRKFLVTTAMAGAVLGIAPLTLMGSSHSQQTQKGETNMKTRKLGTMEVSELGAGCMSISSNYGPPADKAQGIATIRAAHAEGVTFFDTAEVYGPYTSELLVGEALEPIRNEVKIATKFGFNVEGDGAPLSTPAQIKKVAEASLKRLRTDHIDLFYQHRVDPKVPMEDVAGAVKELIQEGKVLHFGLSEAGVANIRRAHSVQRVTAIQSEYSFIERAPEHNGVLGVCAELGIGFVPWGPVGMGFLTGWMTPETRFDPKTDYRHKFPRFSPENIRANLPILDIVVKKAAEKGTTPVQISLAWLLSRRPFIVPIPGTRSLAHLSENHGARAVALTEADIRQMEAAFAPLTVHGESMDAANMALCERA
;
A
#
# COMPACT_ATOMS: atom_id res chain seq x y z
N MET A 1 -47.05 -39.01 0.95
CA MET A 1 -46.52 -39.70 -0.23
C MET A 1 -45.04 -39.34 -0.35
N ASN A 2 -44.20 -40.32 -0.15
CA ASN A 2 -42.76 -40.26 -0.27
C ASN A 2 -42.32 -39.93 -1.69
N HIS A 3 -41.21 -39.14 -1.84
CA HIS A 3 -40.17 -39.48 -2.78
C HIS A 3 -38.83 -38.80 -2.38
N SER A 4 -37.96 -39.67 -2.00
CA SER A 4 -36.50 -39.54 -1.81
C SER A 4 -35.79 -39.48 -3.18
N HIS A 5 -34.71 -38.67 -3.32
CA HIS A 5 -33.58 -38.92 -4.25
C HIS A 5 -32.41 -38.06 -3.79
N ALA A 6 -31.45 -38.66 -3.25
CA ALA A 6 -30.23 -39.29 -3.78
C ALA A 6 -29.09 -38.27 -4.04
N ALA A 7 -28.13 -38.28 -3.11
CA ALA A 7 -26.84 -37.59 -3.21
C ALA A 7 -25.94 -38.28 -4.24
N ILE A 8 -25.25 -37.50 -5.08
CA ILE A 8 -24.15 -37.96 -5.93
C ILE A 8 -22.85 -37.40 -5.38
N ASN A 9 -22.04 -38.32 -4.92
CA ASN A 9 -20.72 -38.12 -4.34
C ASN A 9 -19.67 -38.31 -5.45
N HIS A 10 -18.84 -37.31 -5.79
CA HIS A 10 -17.64 -37.50 -6.62
C HIS A 10 -16.40 -37.12 -5.82
N GLY A 11 -15.70 -38.13 -5.32
CA GLY A 11 -14.38 -38.03 -4.72
C GLY A 11 -13.25 -37.97 -5.75
N PRO A 12 -12.09 -37.42 -5.43
CA PRO A 12 -10.98 -37.23 -6.36
C PRO A 12 -10.10 -38.46 -6.51
N ASN A 13 -9.78 -38.81 -7.77
CA ASN A 13 -8.89 -39.90 -8.18
C ASN A 13 -7.42 -39.57 -7.84
N ARG A 14 -6.83 -40.34 -6.92
CA ARG A 14 -5.38 -40.37 -6.67
C ARG A 14 -4.74 -41.42 -7.56
N ARG A 15 -3.95 -41.01 -8.56
CA ARG A 15 -3.04 -41.92 -9.28
C ARG A 15 -1.75 -42.08 -8.47
N LYS A 16 -1.52 -43.30 -7.99
CA LYS A 16 -0.25 -43.74 -7.39
C LYS A 16 0.69 -44.12 -8.55
N PHE A 17 1.91 -43.53 -8.55
CA PHE A 17 3.02 -44.07 -9.37
C PHE A 17 3.85 -45.01 -8.51
N LEU A 18 3.95 -46.25 -8.94
CA LEU A 18 4.86 -47.29 -8.43
C LEU A 18 6.22 -47.10 -9.12
N VAL A 19 7.29 -46.96 -8.32
CA VAL A 19 8.67 -47.02 -8.79
C VAL A 19 9.21 -48.39 -8.41
N THR A 20 9.59 -49.17 -9.41
CA THR A 20 10.18 -50.49 -9.26
C THR A 20 11.68 -50.35 -9.05
N THR A 21 12.19 -50.92 -7.97
CA THR A 21 13.62 -50.95 -7.63
C THR A 21 14.21 -52.25 -8.19
N ALA A 22 15.23 -52.17 -9.04
CA ALA A 22 16.05 -53.33 -9.46
C ALA A 22 17.35 -53.33 -8.63
N MET A 23 17.56 -54.41 -7.89
CA MET A 23 18.84 -54.73 -7.24
C MET A 23 19.81 -55.40 -8.23
N ALA A 24 21.06 -54.94 -8.27
CA ALA A 24 22.19 -55.76 -8.72
C ALA A 24 23.37 -55.55 -7.76
N GLY A 25 23.76 -56.60 -7.12
CA GLY A 25 24.89 -56.62 -6.16
C GLY A 25 26.23 -56.83 -6.86
N ALA A 26 27.28 -56.22 -6.29
CA ALA A 26 28.67 -56.69 -6.46
C ALA A 26 29.46 -56.33 -5.19
N VAL A 27 30.07 -57.35 -4.61
CA VAL A 27 30.96 -57.33 -3.43
C VAL A 27 32.39 -57.09 -3.91
N LEU A 28 33.19 -56.28 -3.22
CA LEU A 28 34.59 -56.50 -2.74
C LEU A 28 35.38 -55.20 -2.58
N GLY A 29 36.08 -55.12 -1.43
CA GLY A 29 37.25 -54.24 -1.31
C GLY A 29 37.27 -53.35 -0.04
N ILE A 30 37.75 -53.87 1.09
CA ILE A 30 37.97 -53.12 2.34
C ILE A 30 39.37 -52.43 2.30
N ALA A 31 39.38 -51.13 2.45
CA ALA A 31 40.56 -50.39 2.92
C ALA A 31 40.08 -49.22 3.80
N PRO A 32 40.71 -48.97 4.96
CA PRO A 32 40.27 -47.89 5.85
C PRO A 32 40.84 -46.56 5.40
N LEU A 33 40.02 -45.63 4.93
CA LEU A 33 40.37 -44.24 4.80
C LEU A 33 39.84 -43.46 6.00
N THR A 34 40.78 -42.85 6.70
CA THR A 34 40.50 -41.86 7.75
C THR A 34 39.70 -40.67 7.18
N LEU A 35 38.45 -40.55 7.57
CA LEU A 35 37.62 -39.38 7.28
C LEU A 35 38.03 -38.25 8.24
N MET A 36 38.77 -37.27 7.75
CA MET A 36 38.72 -35.91 8.31
C MET A 36 37.37 -35.31 7.96
N GLY A 37 36.52 -35.18 8.96
CA GLY A 37 35.19 -34.53 8.83
C GLY A 37 35.37 -33.03 8.63
N SER A 38 35.27 -32.57 7.40
CA SER A 38 35.03 -31.16 7.09
C SER A 38 33.51 -30.95 7.26
N SER A 39 33.11 -30.43 8.42
CA SER A 39 31.77 -29.91 8.63
C SER A 39 31.58 -28.64 7.77
N HIS A 40 31.12 -28.82 6.53
CA HIS A 40 30.55 -27.72 5.76
C HIS A 40 29.20 -27.36 6.43
N SER A 41 29.25 -26.38 7.32
CA SER A 41 28.06 -25.64 7.67
C SER A 41 27.55 -25.01 6.37
N GLN A 42 26.46 -25.55 5.80
CA GLN A 42 25.66 -24.84 4.83
C GLN A 42 25.08 -23.60 5.54
N GLN A 43 25.82 -22.51 5.52
CA GLN A 43 25.23 -21.20 5.66
C GLN A 43 24.24 -21.06 4.49
N THR A 44 22.97 -21.24 4.77
CA THR A 44 21.90 -20.71 3.93
C THR A 44 22.19 -19.22 3.81
N GLN A 45 22.79 -18.80 2.69
CA GLN A 45 22.79 -17.40 2.28
C GLN A 45 21.31 -16.99 2.23
N LYS A 46 20.83 -16.27 3.27
CA LYS A 46 19.71 -15.38 3.12
C LYS A 46 20.07 -14.47 1.96
N GLY A 47 19.46 -14.68 0.80
CA GLY A 47 19.57 -13.73 -0.30
C GLY A 47 19.21 -12.37 0.27
N GLU A 48 20.15 -11.44 0.28
CA GLU A 48 19.88 -10.04 0.59
C GLU A 48 18.79 -9.59 -0.37
N THR A 49 17.56 -9.48 0.11
CA THR A 49 16.46 -8.84 -0.59
C THR A 49 16.72 -7.34 -0.56
N ASN A 50 17.69 -6.89 -1.36
CA ASN A 50 18.10 -5.50 -1.39
C ASN A 50 16.99 -4.70 -2.08
N MET A 51 15.97 -4.29 -1.29
CA MET A 51 14.93 -3.37 -1.76
C MET A 51 15.62 -2.03 -2.06
N LYS A 52 15.43 -1.52 -3.29
CA LYS A 52 15.94 -0.21 -3.67
C LYS A 52 15.30 0.86 -2.79
N THR A 53 16.01 1.96 -2.56
CA THR A 53 15.50 3.10 -1.84
C THR A 53 15.08 4.21 -2.79
N ARG A 54 14.14 5.05 -2.33
CA ARG A 54 13.70 6.29 -2.97
C ARG A 54 13.65 7.41 -1.94
N LYS A 55 13.61 8.64 -2.42
CA LYS A 55 13.52 9.82 -1.57
C LYS A 55 12.13 10.42 -1.63
N LEU A 56 11.52 10.58 -0.45
CA LEU A 56 10.40 11.48 -0.23
C LEU A 56 10.99 12.77 0.35
N GLY A 57 11.16 13.79 -0.48
CA GLY A 57 11.92 14.98 -0.09
C GLY A 57 13.35 14.61 0.32
N THR A 58 13.67 14.79 1.61
CA THR A 58 14.95 14.39 2.21
C THR A 58 14.91 13.03 2.90
N MET A 59 13.73 12.47 3.13
CA MET A 59 13.53 11.19 3.81
C MET A 59 13.77 10.03 2.84
N GLU A 60 14.72 9.17 3.16
CA GLU A 60 14.99 7.95 2.40
C GLU A 60 14.11 6.80 2.92
N VAL A 61 13.48 6.08 1.99
CA VAL A 61 12.56 4.97 2.28
C VAL A 61 12.70 3.87 1.22
N SER A 62 12.18 2.68 1.50
CA SER A 62 12.03 1.63 0.49
C SER A 62 11.18 2.11 -0.69
N GLU A 63 11.45 1.63 -1.90
CA GLU A 63 10.73 2.03 -3.12
C GLU A 63 9.24 1.65 -3.14
N LEU A 64 8.85 0.67 -2.31
CA LEU A 64 7.46 0.35 -1.94
C LEU A 64 7.33 0.51 -0.44
N GLY A 65 6.26 1.17 0.01
CA GLY A 65 5.86 1.21 1.41
C GLY A 65 4.72 0.22 1.69
N ALA A 66 4.26 0.16 2.94
CA ALA A 66 3.14 -0.66 3.39
C ALA A 66 2.01 0.22 3.91
N GLY A 67 0.84 0.20 3.23
CA GLY A 67 -0.39 0.80 3.74
C GLY A 67 -1.04 -0.09 4.79
N CYS A 68 -1.20 0.40 6.02
CA CYS A 68 -1.70 -0.40 7.15
C CYS A 68 -3.22 -0.30 7.35
N MET A 69 -3.93 0.57 6.59
CA MET A 69 -5.38 0.78 6.74
C MET A 69 -6.19 -0.51 6.61
N SER A 70 -5.98 -1.27 5.53
CA SER A 70 -6.77 -2.46 5.21
C SER A 70 -6.58 -3.63 6.20
N ILE A 71 -5.56 -3.57 7.06
CA ILE A 71 -5.37 -4.55 8.13
C ILE A 71 -6.43 -4.36 9.21
N SER A 72 -6.79 -3.11 9.52
CA SER A 72 -7.66 -2.75 10.64
C SER A 72 -9.08 -2.39 10.24
N SER A 73 -9.32 -1.98 8.96
CA SER A 73 -10.61 -1.42 8.55
C SER A 73 -10.78 -1.27 7.04
N ASN A 74 -11.95 -0.84 6.61
CA ASN A 74 -12.36 -0.23 5.35
C ASN A 74 -12.51 -1.15 4.14
N TYR A 75 -11.78 -2.26 4.03
CA TYR A 75 -11.87 -3.18 2.88
C TYR A 75 -12.21 -4.60 3.31
N GLY A 76 -13.30 -4.74 4.03
CA GLY A 76 -13.80 -5.96 4.64
C GLY A 76 -13.48 -6.04 6.13
N PRO A 77 -13.80 -7.16 6.80
CA PRO A 77 -13.57 -7.33 8.23
C PRO A 77 -12.07 -7.15 8.56
N PRO A 78 -11.74 -6.55 9.72
CA PRO A 78 -10.35 -6.44 10.15
C PRO A 78 -9.69 -7.80 10.28
N ALA A 79 -8.38 -7.86 10.06
CA ALA A 79 -7.57 -9.03 10.44
C ALA A 79 -7.58 -9.20 11.96
N ASP A 80 -7.40 -10.43 12.44
CA ASP A 80 -7.06 -10.59 13.84
C ASP A 80 -5.70 -9.94 14.16
N LYS A 81 -5.48 -9.64 15.44
CA LYS A 81 -4.30 -8.89 15.87
C LYS A 81 -2.99 -9.62 15.52
N ALA A 82 -2.93 -10.92 15.69
CA ALA A 82 -1.72 -11.71 15.44
C ALA A 82 -1.39 -11.73 13.95
N GLN A 83 -2.40 -11.90 13.08
CA GLN A 83 -2.26 -11.81 11.64
C GLN A 83 -1.78 -10.41 11.21
N GLY A 84 -2.36 -9.35 11.78
CA GLY A 84 -1.97 -7.98 11.48
C GLY A 84 -0.51 -7.70 11.82
N ILE A 85 -0.06 -8.07 13.03
CA ILE A 85 1.34 -7.94 13.46
C ILE A 85 2.26 -8.77 12.55
N ALA A 86 1.89 -10.02 12.24
CA ALA A 86 2.67 -10.88 11.36
C ALA A 86 2.83 -10.26 9.95
N THR A 87 1.76 -9.67 9.40
CA THR A 87 1.80 -9.02 8.08
C THR A 87 2.73 -7.80 8.08
N ILE A 88 2.66 -6.93 9.10
CA ILE A 88 3.53 -5.75 9.21
C ILE A 88 5.00 -6.17 9.35
N ARG A 89 5.29 -7.15 10.22
CA ARG A 89 6.66 -7.66 10.42
C ARG A 89 7.20 -8.37 9.18
N ALA A 90 6.36 -9.10 8.46
CA ALA A 90 6.75 -9.73 7.20
C ALA A 90 7.10 -8.69 6.13
N ALA A 91 6.36 -7.57 6.07
CA ALA A 91 6.70 -6.47 5.15
C ALA A 91 8.11 -5.94 5.44
N HIS A 92 8.47 -5.71 6.71
CA HIS A 92 9.82 -5.31 7.09
C HIS A 92 10.86 -6.39 6.72
N ALA A 93 10.58 -7.66 7.02
CA ALA A 93 11.48 -8.76 6.67
C ALA A 93 11.73 -8.90 5.16
N GLU A 94 10.80 -8.43 4.32
CA GLU A 94 10.96 -8.33 2.86
C GLU A 94 11.59 -7.00 2.40
N GLY A 95 12.04 -6.15 3.34
CA GLY A 95 12.82 -4.93 3.08
C GLY A 95 11.99 -3.63 3.06
N VAL A 96 10.70 -3.65 3.43
CA VAL A 96 9.93 -2.41 3.57
C VAL A 96 10.40 -1.63 4.78
N THR A 97 10.70 -0.34 4.56
CA THR A 97 11.10 0.58 5.63
C THR A 97 10.09 1.71 5.85
N PHE A 98 9.03 1.81 5.04
CA PHE A 98 8.02 2.88 5.11
C PHE A 98 6.64 2.31 5.38
N PHE A 99 6.04 2.66 6.53
CA PHE A 99 4.74 2.19 6.99
C PHE A 99 3.78 3.36 7.16
N ASP A 100 2.61 3.28 6.53
CA ASP A 100 1.60 4.35 6.52
C ASP A 100 0.35 3.92 7.31
N THR A 101 -0.02 4.73 8.28
CA THR A 101 -1.23 4.58 9.09
C THR A 101 -1.95 5.92 9.27
N ALA A 102 -2.99 5.99 10.10
CA ALA A 102 -3.67 7.22 10.52
C ALA A 102 -4.48 6.99 11.80
N GLU A 103 -4.73 8.07 12.57
CA GLU A 103 -5.58 8.02 13.77
C GLU A 103 -7.01 7.56 13.45
N VAL A 104 -7.55 7.94 12.28
CA VAL A 104 -8.93 7.62 11.88
C VAL A 104 -9.11 6.15 11.44
N TYR A 105 -8.03 5.40 11.25
CA TYR A 105 -8.13 4.01 10.80
C TYR A 105 -8.53 3.08 11.95
N GLY A 106 -9.79 2.66 11.92
CA GLY A 106 -10.36 1.70 12.80
C GLY A 106 -11.07 2.14 14.10
N PRO A 107 -11.37 3.44 14.44
CA PRO A 107 -10.39 4.46 14.74
C PRO A 107 -9.34 4.02 15.77
N TYR A 108 -8.16 4.59 15.68
CA TYR A 108 -6.98 4.35 16.54
C TYR A 108 -6.39 2.93 16.48
N THR A 109 -7.17 1.92 16.10
CA THR A 109 -6.73 0.51 16.15
C THR A 109 -5.56 0.22 15.22
N SER A 110 -5.46 0.93 14.07
CA SER A 110 -4.33 0.78 13.16
C SER A 110 -3.02 1.30 13.77
N GLU A 111 -3.04 2.45 14.44
CA GLU A 111 -1.83 2.97 15.11
C GLU A 111 -1.38 2.09 16.28
N LEU A 112 -2.33 1.56 17.07
CA LEU A 112 -2.01 0.61 18.14
C LEU A 112 -1.35 -0.66 17.59
N LEU A 113 -1.86 -1.19 16.47
CA LEU A 113 -1.33 -2.38 15.82
C LEU A 113 0.06 -2.13 15.23
N VAL A 114 0.25 -1.00 14.52
CA VAL A 114 1.53 -0.59 13.93
C VAL A 114 2.56 -0.37 15.03
N GLY A 115 2.19 0.33 16.10
CA GLY A 115 3.06 0.57 17.25
C GLY A 115 3.58 -0.74 17.86
N GLU A 116 2.69 -1.69 18.17
CA GLU A 116 3.08 -2.98 18.73
C GLU A 116 3.92 -3.83 17.76
N ALA A 117 3.62 -3.78 16.47
CA ALA A 117 4.36 -4.53 15.47
C ALA A 117 5.78 -4.02 15.28
N LEU A 118 5.96 -2.68 15.25
CA LEU A 118 7.22 -2.02 14.89
C LEU A 118 8.08 -1.59 16.08
N GLU A 119 7.55 -1.57 17.31
CA GLU A 119 8.31 -1.22 18.51
C GLU A 119 9.70 -1.89 18.59
N PRO A 120 9.83 -3.22 18.35
CA PRO A 120 11.15 -3.89 18.41
C PRO A 120 12.15 -3.48 17.34
N ILE A 121 11.67 -2.87 16.25
CA ILE A 121 12.47 -2.49 15.07
C ILE A 121 12.29 -1.01 14.70
N ARG A 122 11.87 -0.19 15.69
CA ARG A 122 11.49 1.22 15.46
C ARG A 122 12.55 2.03 14.71
N ASN A 123 13.82 1.81 15.02
CA ASN A 123 14.94 2.53 14.42
C ASN A 123 15.27 2.10 12.98
N GLU A 124 14.70 1.01 12.51
CA GLU A 124 14.92 0.47 11.16
C GLU A 124 13.86 0.94 10.17
N VAL A 125 12.81 1.64 10.65
CA VAL A 125 11.62 1.98 9.85
C VAL A 125 11.26 3.46 9.95
N LYS A 126 10.47 3.91 8.96
CA LYS A 126 9.83 5.22 8.91
C LYS A 126 8.32 5.02 9.04
N ILE A 127 7.71 5.66 10.04
CA ILE A 127 6.28 5.60 10.31
C ILE A 127 5.63 6.91 9.89
N ALA A 128 4.66 6.83 8.97
CA ALA A 128 3.78 7.92 8.65
C ALA A 128 2.43 7.73 9.34
N THR A 129 1.92 8.78 9.97
CA THR A 129 0.54 8.84 10.45
C THR A 129 -0.09 10.18 10.13
N LYS A 130 -1.40 10.34 10.39
CA LYS A 130 -2.17 11.48 9.89
C LYS A 130 -3.08 12.03 10.97
N PHE A 131 -3.23 13.38 10.96
CA PHE A 131 -4.20 14.15 11.73
C PHE A 131 -5.22 14.80 10.80
N GLY A 132 -6.25 15.40 11.36
CA GLY A 132 -7.08 16.33 10.61
C GLY A 132 -8.54 15.93 10.51
N PHE A 133 -8.99 14.91 11.24
CA PHE A 133 -10.40 14.61 11.41
C PHE A 133 -10.85 14.76 12.86
N ASN A 134 -12.11 15.13 13.06
CA ASN A 134 -12.78 15.09 14.36
C ASN A 134 -13.25 13.65 14.65
N VAL A 135 -12.30 12.78 15.01
CA VAL A 135 -12.53 11.34 15.14
C VAL A 135 -13.52 10.98 16.24
N GLU A 136 -13.54 11.78 17.33
CA GLU A 136 -14.45 11.58 18.47
C GLU A 136 -15.79 12.30 18.30
N GLY A 137 -15.98 13.05 17.20
CA GLY A 137 -17.16 13.85 16.95
C GLY A 137 -17.89 13.49 15.66
N ASP A 138 -18.02 14.47 14.78
CA ASP A 138 -18.78 14.38 13.53
C ASP A 138 -18.00 13.83 12.33
N GLY A 139 -16.71 13.55 12.51
CA GLY A 139 -15.83 13.10 11.43
C GLY A 139 -15.44 14.17 10.41
N ALA A 140 -15.83 15.44 10.64
CA ALA A 140 -15.45 16.54 9.76
C ALA A 140 -13.95 16.89 9.88
N PRO A 141 -13.37 17.61 8.90
CA PRO A 141 -12.02 18.14 9.04
C PRO A 141 -11.86 19.01 10.29
N LEU A 142 -10.77 18.79 11.03
CA LEU A 142 -10.43 19.51 12.25
C LEU A 142 -8.92 19.63 12.39
N SER A 143 -8.36 20.76 11.92
CA SER A 143 -6.92 21.00 11.87
C SER A 143 -6.49 22.27 12.63
N THR A 144 -7.17 22.61 13.72
CA THR A 144 -6.69 23.72 14.59
C THR A 144 -5.33 23.38 15.20
N PRO A 145 -4.43 24.35 15.43
CA PRO A 145 -3.11 24.11 16.02
C PRO A 145 -3.15 23.30 17.33
N ALA A 146 -4.13 23.58 18.19
CA ALA A 146 -4.32 22.83 19.44
C ALA A 146 -4.68 21.37 19.20
N GLN A 147 -5.57 21.09 18.20
CA GLN A 147 -5.95 19.74 17.85
C GLN A 147 -4.78 18.96 17.21
N ILE A 148 -4.01 19.60 16.33
CA ILE A 148 -2.81 19.00 15.72
C ILE A 148 -1.85 18.49 16.78
N LYS A 149 -1.55 19.33 17.79
CA LYS A 149 -0.67 18.97 18.90
C LYS A 149 -1.25 17.84 19.75
N LYS A 150 -2.56 17.90 20.08
CA LYS A 150 -3.26 16.83 20.82
C LYS A 150 -3.16 15.49 20.09
N VAL A 151 -3.37 15.49 18.77
CA VAL A 151 -3.29 14.27 17.95
C VAL A 151 -1.87 13.73 17.92
N ALA A 152 -0.85 14.57 17.72
CA ALA A 152 0.54 14.14 17.72
C ALA A 152 0.92 13.42 19.03
N GLU A 153 0.59 14.00 20.19
CA GLU A 153 0.85 13.39 21.50
C GLU A 153 0.13 12.04 21.70
N ALA A 154 -1.11 11.95 21.22
CA ALA A 154 -1.88 10.73 21.30
C ALA A 154 -1.34 9.64 20.34
N SER A 155 -0.95 10.02 19.12
CA SER A 155 -0.34 9.12 18.12
C SER A 155 1.01 8.57 18.58
N LEU A 156 1.88 9.40 19.18
CA LEU A 156 3.14 8.95 19.77
C LEU A 156 2.92 7.83 20.79
N LYS A 157 1.92 7.96 21.66
CA LYS A 157 1.58 6.94 22.66
C LYS A 157 1.07 5.66 22.00
N ARG A 158 0.16 5.76 21.01
CA ARG A 158 -0.38 4.59 20.30
C ARG A 158 0.69 3.87 19.48
N LEU A 159 1.57 4.64 18.84
CA LEU A 159 2.69 4.13 18.05
C LEU A 159 3.88 3.64 18.89
N ARG A 160 3.86 3.85 20.22
CA ARG A 160 4.92 3.46 21.17
C ARG A 160 6.30 3.99 20.76
N THR A 161 6.35 5.27 20.43
CA THR A 161 7.57 5.92 19.92
C THR A 161 7.67 7.36 20.43
N ASP A 162 8.86 7.91 20.45
CA ASP A 162 9.16 9.29 20.85
C ASP A 162 9.05 10.29 19.69
N HIS A 163 9.02 9.80 18.44
CA HIS A 163 8.86 10.64 17.25
C HIS A 163 8.05 9.99 16.14
N ILE A 164 7.38 10.82 15.33
CA ILE A 164 6.69 10.45 14.08
C ILE A 164 7.58 10.86 12.93
N ASP A 165 7.97 9.92 12.05
CA ASP A 165 8.85 10.24 10.92
C ASP A 165 8.16 11.15 9.90
N LEU A 166 6.86 10.94 9.60
CA LEU A 166 6.10 11.76 8.66
C LEU A 166 4.67 11.96 9.16
N PHE A 167 4.29 13.22 9.39
CA PHE A 167 2.97 13.58 9.91
C PHE A 167 2.17 14.32 8.84
N TYR A 168 1.10 13.70 8.37
CA TYR A 168 0.26 14.25 7.32
C TYR A 168 -0.95 14.99 7.87
N GLN A 169 -1.32 16.13 7.25
CA GLN A 169 -2.71 16.55 7.26
C GLN A 169 -3.51 15.63 6.33
N HIS A 170 -4.50 14.90 6.87
CA HIS A 170 -5.22 13.85 6.13
C HIS A 170 -6.14 14.42 5.07
N ARG A 171 -6.84 15.53 5.39
CA ARG A 171 -7.63 16.35 4.45
C ARG A 171 -7.48 17.81 4.84
N VAL A 172 -7.52 18.68 3.86
CA VAL A 172 -7.47 20.14 4.11
C VAL A 172 -8.71 20.56 4.89
N ASP A 173 -8.51 21.30 5.97
CA ASP A 173 -9.59 21.92 6.73
C ASP A 173 -9.84 23.33 6.18
N PRO A 174 -10.97 23.59 5.50
CA PRO A 174 -11.22 24.90 4.91
C PRO A 174 -11.46 26.00 5.95
N LYS A 175 -11.62 25.65 7.23
CA LYS A 175 -11.85 26.61 8.32
C LYS A 175 -10.55 27.09 8.97
N VAL A 176 -9.40 26.47 8.65
CA VAL A 176 -8.10 26.80 9.24
C VAL A 176 -7.13 27.20 8.14
N PRO A 177 -6.50 28.38 8.21
CA PRO A 177 -5.47 28.77 7.24
C PRO A 177 -4.35 27.72 7.15
N MET A 178 -3.91 27.40 5.95
CA MET A 178 -2.87 26.39 5.76
C MET A 178 -1.56 26.77 6.43
N GLU A 179 -1.30 28.06 6.56
CA GLU A 179 -0.12 28.59 7.25
C GLU A 179 -0.15 28.27 8.76
N ASP A 180 -1.32 28.29 9.38
CA ASP A 180 -1.50 27.95 10.81
C ASP A 180 -1.30 26.45 11.02
N VAL A 181 -1.80 25.61 10.08
CA VAL A 181 -1.58 24.18 10.08
C VAL A 181 -0.07 23.87 9.96
N ALA A 182 0.59 24.46 8.98
CA ALA A 182 2.02 24.27 8.75
C ALA A 182 2.86 24.80 9.92
N GLY A 183 2.44 25.93 10.52
CA GLY A 183 3.04 26.52 11.75
C GLY A 183 3.00 25.55 12.92
N ALA A 184 1.84 24.95 13.19
CA ALA A 184 1.69 23.97 14.27
C ALA A 184 2.59 22.73 14.09
N VAL A 185 2.69 22.22 12.86
CA VAL A 185 3.59 21.08 12.59
C VAL A 185 5.06 21.50 12.68
N LYS A 186 5.40 22.74 12.28
CA LYS A 186 6.76 23.29 12.44
C LYS A 186 7.19 23.32 13.93
N GLU A 187 6.28 23.69 14.82
CA GLU A 187 6.56 23.67 16.26
C GLU A 187 6.80 22.24 16.76
N LEU A 188 6.00 21.24 16.32
CA LEU A 188 6.21 19.83 16.65
C LEU A 188 7.55 19.30 16.10
N ILE A 189 8.00 19.80 14.92
CA ILE A 189 9.32 19.48 14.37
C ILE A 189 10.43 20.08 15.23
N GLN A 190 10.29 21.33 15.69
CA GLN A 190 11.25 21.96 16.59
C GLN A 190 11.34 21.26 17.95
N GLU A 191 10.22 20.69 18.41
CA GLU A 191 10.17 19.86 19.63
C GLU A 191 10.74 18.44 19.42
N GLY A 192 11.08 18.04 18.20
CA GLY A 192 11.56 16.70 17.87
C GLY A 192 10.49 15.60 17.87
N LYS A 193 9.23 15.94 18.07
CA LYS A 193 8.10 14.99 18.09
C LYS A 193 7.67 14.52 16.70
N VAL A 194 7.91 15.34 15.69
CA VAL A 194 7.68 15.08 14.28
C VAL A 194 8.97 15.36 13.52
N LEU A 195 9.33 14.54 12.54
CA LEU A 195 10.55 14.78 11.76
C LEU A 195 10.25 15.43 10.40
N HIS A 196 9.10 15.07 9.79
CA HIS A 196 8.72 15.53 8.47
C HIS A 196 7.22 15.85 8.40
N PHE A 197 6.87 16.85 7.57
CA PHE A 197 5.50 17.27 7.30
C PHE A 197 5.02 16.78 5.94
N GLY A 198 3.76 16.35 5.85
CA GLY A 198 3.10 15.95 4.60
C GLY A 198 1.65 16.46 4.51
N LEU A 199 1.10 16.42 3.30
CA LEU A 199 -0.31 16.71 3.03
C LEU A 199 -0.94 15.57 2.25
N SER A 200 -2.23 15.32 2.46
CA SER A 200 -2.98 14.32 1.68
C SER A 200 -4.16 14.98 0.98
N GLU A 201 -4.32 14.67 -0.33
CA GLU A 201 -5.36 15.20 -1.22
C GLU A 201 -5.42 16.74 -1.27
N ALA A 202 -4.28 17.41 -1.05
CA ALA A 202 -4.18 18.86 -1.11
C ALA A 202 -3.88 19.34 -2.54
N GLY A 203 -4.51 20.43 -2.93
CA GLY A 203 -4.28 21.11 -4.22
C GLY A 203 -3.00 21.94 -4.23
N VAL A 204 -2.56 22.32 -5.42
CA VAL A 204 -1.30 23.03 -5.67
C VAL A 204 -1.17 24.32 -4.83
N ALA A 205 -2.25 25.09 -4.69
CA ALA A 205 -2.24 26.32 -3.91
C ALA A 205 -1.90 26.09 -2.43
N ASN A 206 -2.56 25.11 -1.79
CA ASN A 206 -2.32 24.77 -0.39
C ASN A 206 -0.97 24.09 -0.18
N ILE A 207 -0.50 23.27 -1.14
CA ILE A 207 0.86 22.72 -1.11
C ILE A 207 1.90 23.85 -1.05
N ARG A 208 1.79 24.85 -1.90
CA ARG A 208 2.72 26.01 -1.92
C ARG A 208 2.65 26.82 -0.64
N ARG A 209 1.43 27.11 -0.14
CA ARG A 209 1.24 27.85 1.12
C ARG A 209 1.87 27.10 2.31
N ALA A 210 1.60 25.82 2.44
CA ALA A 210 2.20 25.01 3.49
C ALA A 210 3.74 24.98 3.39
N HIS A 211 4.26 24.74 2.17
CA HIS A 211 5.69 24.62 1.93
C HIS A 211 6.46 25.91 2.22
N SER A 212 5.84 27.10 2.08
CA SER A 212 6.45 28.39 2.39
C SER A 212 6.67 28.61 3.91
N VAL A 213 5.88 27.95 4.77
CA VAL A 213 5.98 28.05 6.23
C VAL A 213 6.82 26.94 6.82
N GLN A 214 6.54 25.72 6.39
CA GLN A 214 7.24 24.49 6.77
C GLN A 214 7.41 23.60 5.53
N ARG A 215 8.64 23.20 5.25
CA ARG A 215 8.93 22.30 4.12
C ARG A 215 8.00 21.07 4.16
N VAL A 216 7.23 20.89 3.08
CA VAL A 216 6.44 19.67 2.84
C VAL A 216 7.38 18.61 2.26
N THR A 217 7.41 17.44 2.87
CA THR A 217 8.29 16.32 2.51
C THR A 217 7.61 15.39 1.51
N ALA A 218 6.30 15.14 1.68
CA ALA A 218 5.54 14.26 0.80
C ALA A 218 4.09 14.73 0.62
N ILE A 219 3.54 14.46 -0.56
CA ILE A 219 2.11 14.52 -0.86
C ILE A 219 1.60 13.10 -1.00
N GLN A 220 0.47 12.80 -0.34
CA GLN A 220 -0.23 11.54 -0.51
C GLN A 220 -1.55 11.76 -1.24
N SER A 221 -1.72 11.17 -2.43
CA SER A 221 -2.97 11.24 -3.19
C SER A 221 -3.29 9.93 -3.87
N GLU A 222 -4.57 9.73 -4.21
CA GLU A 222 -4.96 8.56 -5.00
C GLU A 222 -4.27 8.59 -6.36
N TYR A 223 -3.54 7.53 -6.67
CA TYR A 223 -2.91 7.40 -7.97
C TYR A 223 -2.68 5.94 -8.34
N SER A 224 -3.15 5.56 -9.51
CA SER A 224 -3.03 4.22 -10.06
C SER A 224 -3.18 4.25 -11.57
N PHE A 225 -3.09 3.12 -12.24
CA PHE A 225 -3.32 3.03 -13.69
C PHE A 225 -4.73 3.46 -14.10
N ILE A 226 -5.74 3.34 -13.21
CA ILE A 226 -7.13 3.78 -13.45
C ILE A 226 -7.44 5.17 -12.87
N GLU A 227 -6.69 5.67 -11.87
CA GLU A 227 -6.89 7.00 -11.29
C GLU A 227 -5.71 7.88 -11.63
N ARG A 228 -5.91 8.86 -12.50
CA ARG A 228 -4.84 9.63 -13.13
C ARG A 228 -4.90 11.14 -12.79
N ALA A 229 -5.78 11.58 -11.90
CA ALA A 229 -5.93 12.99 -11.53
C ALA A 229 -4.61 13.72 -11.22
N PRO A 230 -3.62 13.12 -10.49
CA PRO A 230 -2.36 13.82 -10.20
C PRO A 230 -1.52 14.19 -11.43
N GLU A 231 -1.74 13.56 -12.57
CA GLU A 231 -1.04 13.90 -13.83
C GLU A 231 -1.56 15.20 -14.46
N HIS A 232 -2.81 15.60 -14.15
CA HIS A 232 -3.51 16.68 -14.83
C HIS A 232 -3.81 17.89 -13.95
N ASN A 233 -3.90 17.70 -12.61
CA ASN A 233 -4.21 18.76 -11.65
C ASN A 233 -3.00 19.56 -11.14
N GLY A 234 -1.81 19.33 -11.71
CA GLY A 234 -0.57 20.02 -11.36
C GLY A 234 0.16 19.51 -10.12
N VAL A 235 -0.41 18.56 -9.36
CA VAL A 235 0.20 18.07 -8.11
C VAL A 235 1.55 17.37 -8.35
N LEU A 236 1.66 16.51 -9.37
CA LEU A 236 2.96 15.91 -9.70
C LEU A 236 3.98 16.96 -10.19
N GLY A 237 3.51 18.02 -10.86
CA GLY A 237 4.34 19.14 -11.30
C GLY A 237 4.95 19.90 -10.12
N VAL A 238 4.12 20.30 -9.15
CA VAL A 238 4.60 21.03 -7.95
C VAL A 238 5.48 20.15 -7.06
N CYS A 239 5.24 18.85 -7.00
CA CYS A 239 6.12 17.92 -6.30
C CYS A 239 7.52 17.90 -6.93
N ALA A 240 7.60 17.81 -8.26
CA ALA A 240 8.88 17.85 -8.98
C ALA A 240 9.62 19.19 -8.80
N GLU A 241 8.89 20.31 -8.87
CA GLU A 241 9.44 21.66 -8.71
C GLU A 241 10.02 21.89 -7.31
N LEU A 242 9.29 21.50 -6.26
CA LEU A 242 9.66 21.78 -4.87
C LEU A 242 10.49 20.66 -4.21
N GLY A 243 10.82 19.60 -4.96
CA GLY A 243 11.55 18.45 -4.41
C GLY A 243 10.76 17.68 -3.34
N ILE A 244 9.43 17.57 -3.53
CA ILE A 244 8.50 16.88 -2.64
C ILE A 244 8.31 15.44 -3.16
N GLY A 245 8.29 14.44 -2.27
CA GLY A 245 7.94 13.07 -2.60
C GLY A 245 6.46 12.90 -2.86
N PHE A 246 6.09 11.84 -3.59
CA PHE A 246 4.70 11.53 -3.86
C PHE A 246 4.36 10.09 -3.47
N VAL A 247 3.30 9.92 -2.69
CA VAL A 247 2.89 8.64 -2.11
C VAL A 247 1.50 8.25 -2.65
N PRO A 248 1.44 7.40 -3.69
CA PRO A 248 0.17 6.86 -4.17
C PRO A 248 -0.51 5.99 -3.12
N TRP A 249 -1.71 6.38 -2.66
CA TRP A 249 -2.62 5.45 -2.03
C TRP A 249 -3.58 4.86 -3.07
N GLY A 250 -4.17 3.69 -2.78
CA GLY A 250 -4.97 2.96 -3.75
C GLY A 250 -4.20 2.52 -5.02
N PRO A 251 -2.91 2.14 -4.94
CA PRO A 251 -2.03 1.98 -6.10
C PRO A 251 -2.45 0.86 -7.07
N VAL A 252 -3.36 -0.01 -6.63
CA VAL A 252 -3.98 -1.07 -7.46
C VAL A 252 -5.48 -0.81 -7.68
N GLY A 253 -5.91 0.47 -7.64
CA GLY A 253 -7.31 0.85 -7.85
C GLY A 253 -8.24 0.25 -6.80
N MET A 254 -7.85 0.27 -5.52
CA MET A 254 -8.58 -0.35 -4.39
C MET A 254 -8.96 -1.82 -4.65
N GLY A 255 -8.12 -2.53 -5.41
CA GLY A 255 -8.31 -3.94 -5.77
C GLY A 255 -8.91 -4.18 -7.16
N PHE A 256 -9.37 -3.16 -7.88
CA PHE A 256 -9.90 -3.32 -9.24
C PHE A 256 -8.84 -3.86 -10.21
N LEU A 257 -7.63 -3.31 -10.16
CA LEU A 257 -6.53 -3.69 -11.06
C LEU A 257 -5.89 -5.06 -10.75
N THR A 258 -6.38 -5.75 -9.72
CA THR A 258 -5.94 -7.14 -9.43
C THR A 258 -6.67 -8.18 -10.28
N GLY A 259 -7.80 -7.79 -10.89
CA GLY A 259 -8.61 -8.67 -11.74
C GLY A 259 -9.59 -9.60 -11.00
N TRP A 260 -9.68 -9.52 -9.65
CA TRP A 260 -10.63 -10.36 -8.90
C TRP A 260 -12.07 -9.83 -8.92
N MET A 261 -12.24 -8.52 -9.17
CA MET A 261 -13.56 -7.90 -9.21
C MET A 261 -14.29 -8.19 -10.52
N THR A 262 -15.53 -8.60 -10.41
CA THR A 262 -16.47 -8.78 -11.53
C THR A 262 -17.70 -7.92 -11.33
N PRO A 263 -18.56 -7.71 -12.34
CA PRO A 263 -19.83 -7.00 -12.16
C PRO A 263 -20.77 -7.64 -11.13
N GLU A 264 -20.55 -8.91 -10.79
CA GLU A 264 -21.30 -9.65 -9.76
C GLU A 264 -20.72 -9.46 -8.35
N THR A 265 -19.52 -8.88 -8.22
CA THR A 265 -18.89 -8.63 -6.91
C THR A 265 -19.80 -7.75 -6.04
N ARG A 266 -19.95 -8.13 -4.79
CA ARG A 266 -20.70 -7.37 -3.77
C ARG A 266 -19.81 -7.14 -2.56
N PHE A 267 -19.91 -5.94 -2.00
CA PHE A 267 -19.16 -5.52 -0.82
C PHE A 267 -20.11 -5.45 0.38
N ASP A 268 -19.64 -5.94 1.52
CA ASP A 268 -20.42 -5.86 2.77
C ASP A 268 -20.51 -4.39 3.24
N PRO A 269 -21.71 -3.80 3.31
CA PRO A 269 -21.90 -2.41 3.69
C PRO A 269 -21.47 -2.07 5.13
N LYS A 270 -21.26 -3.08 5.98
CA LYS A 270 -20.83 -2.88 7.36
C LYS A 270 -19.31 -2.76 7.51
N THR A 271 -18.56 -3.35 6.58
CA THR A 271 -17.12 -3.50 6.74
C THR A 271 -16.30 -3.02 5.55
N ASP A 272 -16.93 -2.77 4.40
CA ASP A 272 -16.23 -2.44 3.16
C ASP A 272 -16.79 -1.16 2.51
N TYR A 273 -16.02 -0.10 2.52
CA TYR A 273 -16.42 1.21 2.00
C TYR A 273 -16.68 1.21 0.48
N ARG A 274 -16.13 0.25 -0.26
CA ARG A 274 -16.32 0.17 -1.71
C ARG A 274 -17.78 -0.03 -2.12
N HIS A 275 -18.65 -0.51 -1.19
CA HIS A 275 -20.09 -0.65 -1.45
C HIS A 275 -20.79 0.66 -1.86
N LYS A 276 -20.25 1.82 -1.44
CA LYS A 276 -20.84 3.15 -1.70
C LYS A 276 -20.08 3.95 -2.74
N PHE A 277 -18.94 3.44 -3.25
CA PHE A 277 -18.15 4.16 -4.23
C PHE A 277 -18.66 3.90 -5.65
N PRO A 278 -19.00 4.95 -6.43
CA PRO A 278 -19.60 4.80 -7.76
C PRO A 278 -18.79 3.93 -8.71
N ARG A 279 -17.46 3.97 -8.64
CA ARG A 279 -16.55 3.16 -9.48
C ARG A 279 -16.79 1.66 -9.35
N PHE A 280 -17.28 1.21 -8.21
CA PHE A 280 -17.50 -0.22 -7.92
C PHE A 280 -18.96 -0.64 -8.07
N SER A 281 -19.83 0.18 -8.71
CA SER A 281 -21.13 -0.31 -9.15
C SER A 281 -20.96 -1.38 -10.24
N PRO A 282 -21.90 -2.34 -10.37
CA PRO A 282 -21.83 -3.38 -11.42
C PRO A 282 -21.65 -2.82 -12.82
N GLU A 283 -22.33 -1.71 -13.12
CA GLU A 283 -22.26 -1.01 -14.41
C GLU A 283 -20.87 -0.43 -14.66
N ASN A 284 -20.31 0.27 -13.67
CA ASN A 284 -19.01 0.91 -13.79
C ASN A 284 -17.86 -0.09 -13.75
N ILE A 285 -17.96 -1.18 -12.96
CA ILE A 285 -16.99 -2.30 -13.05
C ILE A 285 -16.96 -2.82 -14.49
N ARG A 286 -18.14 -3.11 -15.09
CA ARG A 286 -18.22 -3.61 -16.46
C ARG A 286 -17.63 -2.63 -17.48
N ALA A 287 -17.96 -1.35 -17.35
CA ALA A 287 -17.49 -0.29 -18.25
C ALA A 287 -15.96 -0.08 -18.16
N ASN A 288 -15.36 -0.35 -17.01
CA ASN A 288 -13.92 -0.20 -16.77
C ASN A 288 -13.10 -1.46 -17.10
N LEU A 289 -13.71 -2.62 -17.41
CA LEU A 289 -12.97 -3.85 -17.76
C LEU A 289 -11.95 -3.64 -18.89
N PRO A 290 -12.20 -2.86 -19.96
CA PRO A 290 -11.17 -2.60 -20.97
C PRO A 290 -9.88 -1.97 -20.41
N ILE A 291 -9.95 -1.20 -19.31
CA ILE A 291 -8.78 -0.65 -18.64
C ILE A 291 -8.01 -1.77 -17.93
N LEU A 292 -8.71 -2.66 -17.24
CA LEU A 292 -8.12 -3.83 -16.61
C LEU A 292 -7.44 -4.76 -17.63
N ASP A 293 -8.07 -4.96 -18.80
CA ASP A 293 -7.54 -5.81 -19.87
C ASP A 293 -6.16 -5.37 -20.35
N ILE A 294 -5.86 -4.08 -20.36
CA ILE A 294 -4.52 -3.56 -20.68
C ILE A 294 -3.48 -4.11 -19.72
N VAL A 295 -3.79 -4.05 -18.42
CA VAL A 295 -2.89 -4.50 -17.34
C VAL A 295 -2.74 -6.02 -17.37
N VAL A 296 -3.84 -6.76 -17.55
CA VAL A 296 -3.87 -8.23 -17.65
C VAL A 296 -3.05 -8.70 -18.85
N LYS A 297 -3.24 -8.08 -20.02
CA LYS A 297 -2.48 -8.41 -21.23
C LYS A 297 -0.98 -8.19 -21.01
N LYS A 298 -0.60 -7.03 -20.43
CA LYS A 298 0.80 -6.73 -20.14
C LYS A 298 1.39 -7.71 -19.12
N ALA A 299 0.60 -8.12 -18.12
CA ALA A 299 1.02 -9.12 -17.14
C ALA A 299 1.32 -10.47 -17.81
N ALA A 300 0.46 -10.93 -18.72
CA ALA A 300 0.68 -12.16 -19.50
C ALA A 300 1.95 -12.05 -20.37
N GLU A 301 2.16 -10.92 -21.06
CA GLU A 301 3.36 -10.68 -21.89
C GLU A 301 4.66 -10.72 -21.07
N LYS A 302 4.61 -10.28 -19.80
CA LYS A 302 5.78 -10.24 -18.90
C LYS A 302 5.93 -11.48 -18.00
N GLY A 303 4.98 -12.43 -18.05
CA GLY A 303 4.99 -13.61 -17.18
C GLY A 303 4.82 -13.27 -15.70
N THR A 304 4.01 -12.25 -15.39
CA THR A 304 3.80 -11.69 -14.04
C THR A 304 2.31 -11.48 -13.74
N THR A 305 1.97 -10.81 -12.64
CA THR A 305 0.57 -10.57 -12.25
C THR A 305 0.12 -9.14 -12.57
N PRO A 306 -1.20 -8.90 -12.71
CA PRO A 306 -1.76 -7.56 -12.90
C PRO A 306 -1.38 -6.58 -11.78
N VAL A 307 -1.31 -7.05 -10.53
CA VAL A 307 -0.85 -6.28 -9.36
C VAL A 307 0.58 -5.79 -9.57
N GLN A 308 1.46 -6.69 -9.98
CA GLN A 308 2.87 -6.38 -10.20
C GLN A 308 3.07 -5.40 -11.35
N ILE A 309 2.31 -5.52 -12.43
CA ILE A 309 2.30 -4.53 -13.53
C ILE A 309 1.83 -3.16 -13.04
N SER A 310 0.73 -3.10 -12.27
CA SER A 310 0.18 -1.84 -11.76
C SER A 310 1.18 -1.10 -10.86
N LEU A 311 1.85 -1.81 -9.97
CA LEU A 311 2.87 -1.23 -9.09
C LEU A 311 4.15 -0.86 -9.86
N ALA A 312 4.63 -1.70 -10.78
CA ALA A 312 5.78 -1.41 -11.61
C ALA A 312 5.53 -0.19 -12.52
N TRP A 313 4.31 -0.04 -13.03
CA TRP A 313 3.91 1.14 -13.79
C TRP A 313 4.03 2.41 -12.94
N LEU A 314 3.52 2.44 -11.70
CA LEU A 314 3.68 3.57 -10.79
C LEU A 314 5.17 3.87 -10.51
N LEU A 315 5.97 2.85 -10.24
CA LEU A 315 7.40 2.98 -9.99
C LEU A 315 8.15 3.57 -11.20
N SER A 316 7.65 3.37 -12.42
CA SER A 316 8.24 3.89 -13.65
C SER A 316 7.92 5.37 -13.91
N ARG A 317 6.89 5.96 -13.24
CA ARG A 317 6.39 7.30 -13.57
C ARG A 317 7.35 8.41 -13.16
N ARG A 318 7.85 8.37 -11.93
CA ARG A 318 8.83 9.37 -11.41
C ARG A 318 9.69 8.73 -10.31
N PRO A 319 10.93 9.16 -10.13
CA PRO A 319 11.84 8.60 -9.11
C PRO A 319 11.43 8.94 -7.67
N PHE A 320 10.58 9.95 -7.49
CA PHE A 320 10.08 10.39 -6.17
C PHE A 320 8.71 9.80 -5.81
N ILE A 321 8.21 8.80 -6.57
CA ILE A 321 6.95 8.11 -6.29
C ILE A 321 7.23 6.85 -5.48
N VAL A 322 6.54 6.71 -4.33
CA VAL A 322 6.62 5.57 -3.42
C VAL A 322 5.21 5.04 -3.15
N PRO A 323 4.73 4.04 -3.91
CA PRO A 323 3.41 3.46 -3.67
C PRO A 323 3.33 2.73 -2.34
N ILE A 324 2.13 2.77 -1.71
CA ILE A 324 1.84 2.11 -0.43
C ILE A 324 0.73 1.07 -0.57
N PRO A 325 0.95 -0.04 -1.29
CA PRO A 325 -0.05 -1.10 -1.36
C PRO A 325 -0.36 -1.64 0.04
N GLY A 326 -1.66 -1.76 0.35
CA GLY A 326 -2.14 -2.30 1.63
C GLY A 326 -2.66 -3.72 1.45
N THR A 327 -2.31 -4.61 2.38
CA THR A 327 -2.84 -5.98 2.45
C THR A 327 -2.81 -6.52 3.87
N ARG A 328 -3.65 -7.53 4.14
CA ARG A 328 -3.64 -8.36 5.35
C ARG A 328 -3.25 -9.82 5.07
N SER A 329 -2.84 -10.11 3.84
CA SER A 329 -2.44 -11.43 3.38
C SER A 329 -0.95 -11.47 3.09
N LEU A 330 -0.23 -12.42 3.66
CA LEU A 330 1.19 -12.64 3.38
C LEU A 330 1.45 -12.99 1.90
N ALA A 331 0.53 -13.74 1.27
CA ALA A 331 0.64 -14.06 -0.16
C ALA A 331 0.52 -12.81 -1.03
N HIS A 332 -0.46 -11.92 -0.74
CA HIS A 332 -0.59 -10.65 -1.47
C HIS A 332 0.56 -9.68 -1.15
N LEU A 333 1.13 -9.72 0.06
CA LEU A 333 2.32 -8.95 0.39
C LEU A 333 3.49 -9.33 -0.51
N SER A 334 3.80 -10.61 -0.59
CA SER A 334 4.88 -11.14 -1.43
C SER A 334 4.61 -10.87 -2.92
N GLU A 335 3.35 -10.99 -3.36
CA GLU A 335 2.94 -10.61 -4.73
C GLU A 335 3.21 -9.14 -5.02
N ASN A 336 2.79 -8.22 -4.14
CA ASN A 336 3.04 -6.79 -4.27
C ASN A 336 4.54 -6.49 -4.40
N HIS A 337 5.36 -7.13 -3.57
CA HIS A 337 6.81 -6.93 -3.57
C HIS A 337 7.50 -7.50 -4.81
N GLY A 338 6.89 -8.50 -5.47
CA GLY A 338 7.35 -9.01 -6.76
C GLY A 338 7.36 -7.96 -7.87
N ALA A 339 6.61 -6.86 -7.74
CA ALA A 339 6.60 -5.74 -8.68
C ALA A 339 7.99 -5.14 -8.92
N ARG A 340 8.90 -5.22 -7.95
CA ARG A 340 10.28 -4.72 -8.04
C ARG A 340 11.12 -5.42 -9.10
N ALA A 341 10.79 -6.67 -9.40
CA ALA A 341 11.48 -7.47 -10.41
C ALA A 341 10.92 -7.23 -11.82
N VAL A 342 9.79 -6.54 -11.95
CA VAL A 342 9.14 -6.31 -13.24
C VAL A 342 9.80 -5.13 -13.96
N ALA A 343 10.49 -5.41 -15.06
CA ALA A 343 11.06 -4.39 -15.94
C ALA A 343 10.04 -3.99 -17.02
N LEU A 344 9.45 -2.81 -16.88
CA LEU A 344 8.68 -2.16 -17.94
C LEU A 344 9.60 -1.25 -18.75
N THR A 345 9.76 -1.55 -20.03
CA THR A 345 10.51 -0.70 -20.96
C THR A 345 9.69 0.54 -21.33
N GLU A 346 10.34 1.57 -21.88
CA GLU A 346 9.61 2.73 -22.44
C GLU A 346 8.60 2.31 -23.53
N ALA A 347 8.90 1.28 -24.32
CA ALA A 347 7.98 0.75 -25.32
C ALA A 347 6.74 0.12 -24.66
N ASP A 348 6.92 -0.62 -23.56
CA ASP A 348 5.80 -1.18 -22.79
C ASP A 348 4.90 -0.05 -22.25
N ILE A 349 5.51 0.97 -21.65
CA ILE A 349 4.76 2.13 -21.12
C ILE A 349 4.00 2.82 -22.25
N ARG A 350 4.66 3.16 -23.37
CA ARG A 350 3.98 3.78 -24.51
C ARG A 350 2.83 2.95 -25.05
N GLN A 351 2.97 1.63 -25.12
CA GLN A 351 1.91 0.72 -25.54
C GLN A 351 0.72 0.74 -24.59
N MET A 352 0.95 0.69 -23.27
CA MET A 352 -0.09 0.77 -22.26
C MET A 352 -0.81 2.13 -22.32
N GLU A 353 -0.07 3.24 -22.44
CA GLU A 353 -0.64 4.59 -22.54
C GLU A 353 -1.47 4.76 -23.81
N ALA A 354 -1.00 4.28 -24.95
CA ALA A 354 -1.74 4.34 -26.21
C ALA A 354 -3.04 3.53 -26.16
N ALA A 355 -3.03 2.39 -25.46
CA ALA A 355 -4.23 1.58 -25.26
C ALA A 355 -5.23 2.23 -24.27
N PHE A 356 -4.72 2.96 -23.28
CA PHE A 356 -5.56 3.68 -22.30
C PHE A 356 -6.18 4.95 -22.88
N ALA A 357 -5.47 5.67 -23.76
CA ALA A 357 -5.83 7.00 -24.22
C ALA A 357 -7.28 7.14 -24.79
N PRO A 358 -7.85 6.15 -25.53
CA PRO A 358 -9.23 6.25 -26.02
C PRO A 358 -10.29 5.87 -24.97
N LEU A 359 -9.89 5.42 -23.79
CA LEU A 359 -10.81 4.91 -22.78
C LEU A 359 -11.21 6.01 -21.79
N THR A 360 -12.45 5.92 -21.32
CA THR A 360 -12.98 6.79 -20.26
C THR A 360 -13.09 5.98 -18.98
N VAL A 361 -12.66 6.55 -17.86
CA VAL A 361 -12.87 5.97 -16.54
C VAL A 361 -14.31 6.29 -16.10
N HIS A 362 -15.05 5.26 -15.70
CA HIS A 362 -16.44 5.35 -15.29
C HIS A 362 -16.58 5.30 -13.76
N GLY A 363 -17.34 6.26 -13.22
CA GLY A 363 -17.61 6.38 -11.80
C GLY A 363 -16.46 7.01 -11.01
N GLU A 364 -16.83 7.88 -10.07
CA GLU A 364 -15.88 8.45 -9.10
C GLU A 364 -15.31 7.36 -8.20
N SER A 365 -14.06 7.53 -7.80
CA SER A 365 -13.33 6.55 -6.98
C SER A 365 -13.87 6.47 -5.55
N MET A 366 -14.50 7.54 -5.07
CA MET A 366 -15.13 7.64 -3.77
C MET A 366 -16.54 8.26 -3.88
N ASP A 367 -17.32 8.20 -2.80
CA ASP A 367 -18.60 8.89 -2.73
C ASP A 367 -18.44 10.43 -2.69
N ALA A 368 -19.52 11.15 -2.98
CA ALA A 368 -19.48 12.61 -3.10
C ALA A 368 -18.97 13.31 -1.82
N ALA A 369 -19.26 12.78 -0.63
CA ALA A 369 -18.79 13.35 0.62
C ALA A 369 -17.27 13.24 0.77
N ASN A 370 -16.70 12.10 0.43
CA ASN A 370 -15.24 11.91 0.45
C ASN A 370 -14.55 12.68 -0.68
N MET A 371 -15.16 12.74 -1.87
CA MET A 371 -14.63 13.54 -2.99
C MET A 371 -14.58 15.03 -2.66
N ALA A 372 -15.58 15.56 -1.95
CA ALA A 372 -15.60 16.96 -1.52
C ALA A 372 -14.48 17.35 -0.55
N LEU A 373 -13.83 16.38 0.08
CA LEU A 373 -12.67 16.58 0.96
C LEU A 373 -11.32 16.54 0.21
N CYS A 374 -11.33 16.32 -1.12
CA CYS A 374 -10.14 16.24 -1.94
C CYS A 374 -10.03 17.49 -2.83
N GLU A 375 -8.89 18.15 -2.82
CA GLU A 375 -8.62 19.29 -3.72
C GLU A 375 -8.04 18.79 -5.05
N ARG A 376 -8.90 18.19 -5.88
CA ARG A 376 -8.48 17.58 -7.17
C ARG A 376 -8.60 18.51 -8.39
N ALA A 377 -9.18 19.70 -8.22
CA ALA A 377 -9.36 20.71 -9.29
C ALA A 377 -8.15 21.64 -9.39
#